data_588b839fd2d381070ce5acd637c9ed2d
#
_entry.id   588b839fd2d381070ce5acd637c9ed2d
#
_cell.length_a   1.000
_cell.length_b   1.000
_cell.length_c   1.000
_cell.angle_alpha   90.00
_cell.angle_beta   90.00
_cell.angle_gamma   90.00
#
_symmetry.space_group_name_H-M   'P 1'
#
loop_
_entity.id
_entity.type
_entity.pdbx_description
1 polymer ?
#
loop_
_entity_poly.entity_id
_entity_poly.type
_entity_poly.pdbx_seq_one_letter_code
_entity_poly.pdbx_strand_id
1 'polypeptide(L)'
;MIKKFFLSLFITLSLITGSYSASSDTGNGPKKTDYDKAVSFVNSAKKFEKKGNLEKAKKRYEKAQKLLIKSNENKPNKPNTLNYLGFTTRKLGDFELGEKYYLQGLAIDPNHVGINEYLGELYVVTKRHNLAIE
;
A
#
# COMPACT_ATOMS: atom_id res chain seq x y z
N MET A 1 0.13 -58.87 -64.72
CA MET A 1 0.17 -57.39 -64.68
C MET A 1 -0.64 -56.93 -63.54
N ILE A 2 0.01 -56.55 -62.43
CA ILE A 2 -0.66 -56.14 -61.18
C ILE A 2 -0.63 -54.60 -61.18
N LYS A 3 -1.78 -53.98 -61.37
CA LYS A 3 -1.91 -52.51 -61.24
C LYS A 3 -1.97 -52.15 -59.78
N LYS A 4 -0.93 -51.47 -59.31
CA LYS A 4 -0.89 -50.92 -57.98
C LYS A 4 -1.72 -49.62 -57.92
N PHE A 5 -2.84 -49.66 -57.20
CA PHE A 5 -3.61 -48.46 -56.84
C PHE A 5 -2.90 -47.74 -55.70
N PHE A 6 -2.36 -46.57 -55.94
CA PHE A 6 -1.91 -45.67 -54.89
C PHE A 6 -3.12 -44.90 -54.41
N LEU A 7 -3.58 -45.22 -53.20
CA LEU A 7 -4.60 -44.45 -52.49
C LEU A 7 -3.89 -43.27 -51.81
N SER A 8 -4.01 -42.06 -52.42
CA SER A 8 -3.51 -40.83 -51.82
C SER A 8 -4.45 -40.39 -50.73
N LEU A 9 -4.00 -40.57 -49.48
CA LEU A 9 -4.70 -40.06 -48.28
C LEU A 9 -4.40 -38.59 -48.14
N PHE A 10 -5.31 -37.69 -48.59
CA PHE A 10 -5.26 -36.28 -48.32
C PHE A 10 -5.65 -36.06 -46.85
N ILE A 11 -4.67 -35.86 -45.97
CA ILE A 11 -4.92 -35.36 -44.63
C ILE A 11 -5.11 -33.86 -44.72
N THR A 12 -6.36 -33.39 -44.68
CA THR A 12 -6.67 -31.97 -44.50
C THR A 12 -6.41 -31.57 -43.07
N LEU A 13 -5.25 -30.93 -42.87
CA LEU A 13 -4.92 -30.32 -41.61
C LEU A 13 -5.79 -29.05 -41.42
N SER A 14 -6.90 -29.17 -40.71
CA SER A 14 -7.72 -28.05 -40.31
C SER A 14 -6.97 -27.22 -39.29
N LEU A 15 -6.41 -26.11 -39.74
CA LEU A 15 -5.89 -25.06 -38.88
C LEU A 15 -7.07 -24.43 -38.11
N ILE A 16 -7.31 -24.88 -36.87
CA ILE A 16 -8.17 -24.18 -35.95
C ILE A 16 -7.40 -22.92 -35.53
N THR A 17 -7.63 -21.81 -36.19
CA THR A 17 -7.24 -20.51 -35.69
C THR A 17 -8.13 -20.19 -34.49
N GLY A 18 -7.72 -20.64 -33.32
CA GLY A 18 -8.27 -20.17 -32.07
C GLY A 18 -7.99 -18.66 -32.00
N SER A 19 -9.01 -17.86 -32.25
CA SER A 19 -8.98 -16.45 -31.93
C SER A 19 -8.82 -16.37 -30.39
N TYR A 20 -7.59 -16.19 -29.93
CA TYR A 20 -7.34 -15.70 -28.59
C TYR A 20 -7.85 -14.27 -28.56
N SER A 21 -9.11 -14.09 -28.17
CA SER A 21 -9.56 -12.83 -27.67
C SER A 21 -8.68 -12.53 -26.47
N ALA A 22 -7.66 -11.70 -26.69
CA ALA A 22 -7.03 -10.99 -25.59
C ALA A 22 -8.16 -10.17 -24.96
N SER A 23 -8.79 -10.73 -23.93
CA SER A 23 -9.60 -9.98 -23.01
C SER A 23 -8.64 -8.94 -22.43
N SER A 24 -8.66 -7.75 -23.02
CA SER A 24 -8.15 -6.57 -22.33
C SER A 24 -9.02 -6.46 -21.09
N ASP A 25 -8.53 -7.00 -20.01
CA ASP A 25 -9.02 -6.74 -18.66
C ASP A 25 -8.87 -5.23 -18.46
N THR A 26 -9.85 -4.48 -18.94
CA THR A 26 -10.09 -3.11 -18.55
C THR A 26 -10.56 -3.22 -17.10
N GLY A 27 -9.58 -3.37 -16.20
CA GLY A 27 -9.77 -3.40 -14.77
C GLY A 27 -10.46 -2.14 -14.30
N ASN A 28 -11.77 -2.13 -14.44
CA ASN A 28 -12.67 -1.07 -13.99
C ASN A 28 -12.99 -1.27 -12.49
N GLY A 29 -11.97 -1.72 -11.74
CA GLY A 29 -11.99 -1.67 -10.29
C GLY A 29 -11.90 -0.21 -9.83
N PRO A 30 -12.47 0.14 -8.68
CA PRO A 30 -12.43 1.50 -8.15
C PRO A 30 -10.98 1.98 -8.10
N LYS A 31 -10.70 3.12 -8.74
CA LYS A 31 -9.36 3.70 -8.80
C LYS A 31 -8.85 3.96 -7.39
N LYS A 32 -7.71 3.33 -7.04
CA LYS A 32 -7.10 3.51 -5.72
C LYS A 32 -6.85 4.99 -5.43
N THR A 33 -7.31 5.44 -4.28
CA THR A 33 -7.09 6.79 -3.79
C THR A 33 -5.62 7.02 -3.43
N ASP A 34 -5.20 8.27 -3.24
CA ASP A 34 -3.85 8.58 -2.76
C ASP A 34 -3.63 7.99 -1.35
N TYR A 35 -4.67 7.94 -0.51
CA TYR A 35 -4.64 7.25 0.77
C TYR A 35 -4.37 5.75 0.62
N ASP A 36 -5.10 5.04 -0.24
CA ASP A 36 -4.92 3.58 -0.44
C ASP A 36 -3.52 3.23 -0.95
N LYS A 37 -3.00 4.07 -1.87
CA LYS A 37 -1.61 3.93 -2.36
C LYS A 37 -0.60 4.15 -1.24
N ALA A 38 -0.82 5.16 -0.39
CA ALA A 38 0.04 5.44 0.74
C ALA A 38 0.07 4.28 1.73
N VAL A 39 -1.08 3.72 2.10
CA VAL A 39 -1.17 2.54 2.97
C VAL A 39 -0.41 1.35 2.37
N SER A 40 -0.50 1.15 1.05
CA SER A 40 0.28 0.11 0.37
C SER A 40 1.79 0.33 0.50
N PHE A 41 2.26 1.60 0.40
CA PHE A 41 3.67 1.94 0.61
C PHE A 41 4.10 1.74 2.06
N VAL A 42 3.27 2.09 3.06
CA VAL A 42 3.54 1.83 4.47
C VAL A 42 3.71 0.33 4.73
N ASN A 43 2.80 -0.49 4.20
CA ASN A 43 2.89 -1.95 4.35
C ASN A 43 4.16 -2.52 3.69
N SER A 44 4.55 -1.97 2.54
CA SER A 44 5.82 -2.33 1.88
C SER A 44 7.03 -1.92 2.71
N ALA A 45 7.01 -0.72 3.30
CA ALA A 45 8.08 -0.22 4.17
C ALA A 45 8.28 -1.13 5.39
N LYS A 46 7.20 -1.47 6.09
CA LYS A 46 7.23 -2.40 7.23
C LYS A 46 7.84 -3.77 6.86
N LYS A 47 7.55 -4.27 5.65
CA LYS A 47 8.18 -5.53 5.16
C LYS A 47 9.69 -5.38 4.96
N PHE A 48 10.15 -4.23 4.44
CA PHE A 48 11.58 -3.97 4.29
C PHE A 48 12.28 -3.79 5.63
N GLU A 49 11.66 -3.12 6.61
CA GLU A 49 12.19 -3.03 7.99
C GLU A 49 12.40 -4.41 8.60
N LYS A 50 11.39 -5.29 8.53
CA LYS A 50 11.47 -6.66 9.04
C LYS A 50 12.62 -7.47 8.40
N LYS A 51 13.03 -7.12 7.17
CA LYS A 51 14.15 -7.73 6.47
C LYS A 51 15.48 -7.00 6.71
N GLY A 52 15.51 -5.99 7.58
CA GLY A 52 16.71 -5.18 7.84
C GLY A 52 17.09 -4.22 6.71
N ASN A 53 16.26 -4.06 5.67
CA ASN A 53 16.54 -3.17 4.55
C ASN A 53 16.00 -1.76 4.82
N LEU A 54 16.67 -1.03 5.72
CA LEU A 54 16.23 0.27 6.21
C LEU A 54 16.19 1.35 5.13
N GLU A 55 17.11 1.33 4.17
CA GLU A 55 17.11 2.28 3.05
C GLU A 55 15.88 2.14 2.16
N LYS A 56 15.49 0.92 1.82
CA LYS A 56 14.27 0.68 1.06
C LYS A 56 13.03 1.02 1.85
N ALA A 57 13.02 0.72 3.15
CA ALA A 57 11.93 1.10 4.03
C ALA A 57 11.74 2.61 4.07
N LYS A 58 12.81 3.39 4.29
CA LYS A 58 12.81 4.85 4.29
C LYS A 58 12.21 5.42 3.00
N LYS A 59 12.71 4.98 1.83
CA LYS A 59 12.16 5.41 0.53
C LYS A 59 10.66 5.13 0.36
N ARG A 60 10.16 4.05 0.95
CA ARG A 60 8.73 3.73 0.91
C ARG A 60 7.93 4.62 1.86
N TYR A 61 8.45 4.90 3.06
CA TYR A 61 7.82 5.85 3.98
C TYR A 61 7.75 7.26 3.39
N GLU A 62 8.80 7.75 2.73
CA GLU A 62 8.81 9.05 2.04
C GLU A 62 7.72 9.12 0.94
N LYS A 63 7.56 8.05 0.15
CA LYS A 63 6.49 7.97 -0.87
C LYS A 63 5.11 7.98 -0.23
N ALA A 64 4.93 7.21 0.85
CA ALA A 64 3.68 7.17 1.59
C ALA A 64 3.33 8.55 2.16
N GLN A 65 4.28 9.23 2.81
CA GLN A 65 4.08 10.54 3.42
C GLN A 65 3.62 11.58 2.39
N LYS A 66 4.25 11.64 1.21
CA LYS A 66 3.84 12.56 0.14
C LYS A 66 2.39 12.35 -0.28
N LEU A 67 1.96 11.09 -0.43
CA LEU A 67 0.59 10.77 -0.79
C LEU A 67 -0.41 11.06 0.33
N LEU A 68 0.00 10.88 1.60
CA LEU A 68 -0.83 11.19 2.76
C LEU A 68 -1.03 12.70 2.93
N ILE A 69 0.02 13.50 2.71
CA ILE A 69 -0.09 14.97 2.71
C ILE A 69 -1.12 15.39 1.66
N LYS A 70 -0.98 14.92 0.42
CA LYS A 70 -1.94 15.22 -0.65
C LYS A 70 -3.35 14.72 -0.33
N SER A 71 -3.49 13.56 0.28
CA SER A 71 -4.78 13.03 0.72
C SER A 71 -5.42 13.91 1.79
N ASN A 72 -4.62 14.43 2.74
CA ASN A 72 -5.08 15.33 3.79
C ASN A 72 -5.45 16.72 3.27
N GLU A 73 -4.74 17.23 2.26
CA GLU A 73 -5.09 18.48 1.57
C GLU A 73 -6.44 18.36 0.86
N ASN A 74 -6.69 17.25 0.19
CA ASN A 74 -7.94 17.00 -0.54
C ASN A 74 -9.13 16.70 0.39
N LYS A 75 -8.90 15.99 1.48
CA LYS A 75 -9.91 15.63 2.48
C LYS A 75 -9.30 15.75 3.88
N PRO A 76 -9.28 16.97 4.45
CA PRO A 76 -8.62 17.20 5.73
C PRO A 76 -9.36 16.53 6.90
N ASN A 77 -8.65 16.42 8.01
CA ASN A 77 -9.20 15.99 9.30
C ASN A 77 -9.83 14.58 9.29
N LYS A 78 -9.22 13.67 8.55
CA LYS A 78 -9.57 12.24 8.62
C LYS A 78 -8.65 11.54 9.62
N PRO A 79 -9.17 10.97 10.74
CA PRO A 79 -8.34 10.34 11.77
C PRO A 79 -7.39 9.27 11.19
N ASN A 80 -7.86 8.43 10.27
CA ASN A 80 -7.02 7.42 9.60
C ASN A 80 -5.85 8.05 8.82
N THR A 81 -6.08 9.18 8.12
CA THR A 81 -5.01 9.87 7.38
C THR A 81 -4.00 10.48 8.34
N LEU A 82 -4.48 11.12 9.42
CA LEU A 82 -3.63 11.69 10.48
C LEU A 82 -2.82 10.61 11.21
N ASN A 83 -3.41 9.44 11.44
CA ASN A 83 -2.70 8.28 11.99
C ASN A 83 -1.49 7.88 11.13
N TYR A 84 -1.69 7.72 9.83
CA TYR A 84 -0.60 7.35 8.93
C TYR A 84 0.40 8.49 8.69
N LEU A 85 -0.04 9.75 8.73
CA LEU A 85 0.87 10.91 8.74
C LEU A 85 1.76 10.90 9.98
N GLY A 86 1.19 10.72 11.17
CA GLY A 86 1.95 10.58 12.40
C GLY A 86 2.94 9.42 12.33
N PHE A 87 2.47 8.26 11.87
CA PHE A 87 3.31 7.06 11.74
C PHE A 87 4.48 7.27 10.77
N THR A 88 4.24 7.74 9.55
CA THR A 88 5.29 7.93 8.55
C THR A 88 6.28 9.02 8.95
N THR A 89 5.80 10.11 9.51
CA THR A 89 6.62 11.23 9.99
C THR A 89 7.55 10.78 11.12
N ARG A 90 7.03 10.02 12.11
CA ARG A 90 7.82 9.42 13.17
C ARG A 90 8.88 8.44 12.62
N LYS A 91 8.50 7.59 11.65
CA LYS A 91 9.42 6.64 11.00
C LYS A 91 10.54 7.32 10.20
N LEU A 92 10.30 8.53 9.75
CA LEU A 92 11.31 9.38 9.09
C LEU A 92 12.15 10.21 10.06
N GLY A 93 11.88 10.12 11.38
CA GLY A 93 12.68 10.69 12.45
C GLY A 93 12.15 11.97 13.06
N ASP A 94 11.05 12.53 12.55
CA ASP A 94 10.41 13.71 13.14
C ASP A 94 9.33 13.30 14.16
N PHE A 95 9.76 13.09 15.40
CA PHE A 95 8.88 12.66 16.49
C PHE A 95 7.90 13.76 16.92
N GLU A 96 8.34 15.00 16.90
CA GLU A 96 7.50 16.14 17.34
C GLU A 96 6.33 16.35 16.38
N LEU A 97 6.59 16.42 15.09
CA LEU A 97 5.53 16.56 14.09
C LEU A 97 4.65 15.30 14.03
N GLY A 98 5.23 14.11 14.22
CA GLY A 98 4.47 12.86 14.31
C GLY A 98 3.46 12.88 15.45
N GLU A 99 3.87 13.35 16.62
CA GLU A 99 2.99 13.53 17.79
C GLU A 99 1.85 14.52 17.50
N LYS A 100 2.16 15.65 16.86
CA LYS A 100 1.13 16.64 16.48
C LYS A 100 0.04 16.04 15.62
N TYR A 101 0.39 15.22 14.64
CA TYR A 101 -0.60 14.53 13.80
C TYR A 101 -1.46 13.57 14.62
N TYR A 102 -0.88 12.80 15.55
CA TYR A 102 -1.62 11.91 16.43
C TYR A 102 -2.60 12.68 17.33
N LEU A 103 -2.13 13.73 17.99
CA LEU A 103 -2.98 14.55 18.86
C LEU A 103 -4.11 15.23 18.09
N GLN A 104 -3.85 15.70 16.88
CA GLN A 104 -4.90 16.21 15.99
C GLN A 104 -5.94 15.14 15.65
N GLY A 105 -5.51 13.91 15.39
CA GLY A 105 -6.41 12.79 15.14
C GLY A 105 -7.26 12.42 16.34
N LEU A 106 -6.68 12.41 17.56
CA LEU A 106 -7.40 12.14 18.80
C LEU A 106 -8.37 13.26 19.20
N ALA A 107 -8.10 14.49 18.81
CA ALA A 107 -9.05 15.60 19.00
C ALA A 107 -10.35 15.37 18.19
N ILE A 108 -10.29 14.59 17.11
CA ILE A 108 -11.44 14.25 16.27
C ILE A 108 -12.07 12.91 16.70
N ASP A 109 -11.25 11.91 16.94
CA ASP A 109 -11.66 10.58 17.38
C ASP A 109 -10.77 10.12 18.57
N PRO A 110 -11.16 10.43 19.81
CA PRO A 110 -10.40 10.08 21.00
C PRO A 110 -10.17 8.57 21.19
N ASN A 111 -11.06 7.75 20.62
CA ASN A 111 -11.01 6.29 20.76
C ASN A 111 -10.34 5.61 19.55
N HIS A 112 -9.66 6.35 18.68
CA HIS A 112 -9.00 5.79 17.50
C HIS A 112 -7.86 4.85 17.89
N VAL A 113 -8.10 3.53 17.80
CA VAL A 113 -7.18 2.48 18.28
C VAL A 113 -5.77 2.64 17.70
N GLY A 114 -5.63 2.80 16.38
CA GLY A 114 -4.31 2.90 15.76
C GLY A 114 -3.53 4.16 16.15
N ILE A 115 -4.21 5.28 16.46
CA ILE A 115 -3.52 6.49 16.94
C ILE A 115 -3.05 6.28 18.38
N ASN A 116 -3.90 5.76 19.26
CA ASN A 116 -3.54 5.50 20.65
C ASN A 116 -2.36 4.51 20.74
N GLU A 117 -2.37 3.45 19.92
CA GLU A 117 -1.26 2.50 19.84
C GLU A 117 0.06 3.18 19.41
N TYR A 118 0.04 3.90 18.29
CA TYR A 118 1.27 4.50 17.76
C TYR A 118 1.76 5.72 18.55
N LEU A 119 0.87 6.46 19.20
CA LEU A 119 1.25 7.53 20.11
C LEU A 119 1.89 6.95 21.38
N GLY A 120 1.34 5.86 21.92
CA GLY A 120 1.94 5.12 23.03
C GLY A 120 3.35 4.64 22.69
N GLU A 121 3.55 4.02 21.51
CA GLU A 121 4.89 3.65 21.03
C GLU A 121 5.84 4.87 20.91
N LEU A 122 5.34 6.02 20.44
CA LEU A 122 6.14 7.25 20.35
C LEU A 122 6.58 7.70 21.73
N TYR A 123 5.71 7.67 22.72
CA TYR A 123 6.04 8.06 24.09
C TYR A 123 7.09 7.11 24.70
N VAL A 124 6.99 5.81 24.45
CA VAL A 124 8.02 4.85 24.88
C VAL A 124 9.37 5.16 24.24
N VAL A 125 9.43 5.35 22.94
CA VAL A 125 10.69 5.63 22.21
C VAL A 125 11.32 6.95 22.66
N THR A 126 10.50 7.95 23.00
CA THR A 126 10.95 9.27 23.49
C THR A 126 11.14 9.30 25.01
N LYS A 127 11.09 8.14 25.70
CA LYS A 127 11.26 8.00 27.16
C LYS A 127 10.22 8.75 28.00
N ARG A 128 9.04 8.99 27.45
CA ARG A 128 7.89 9.62 28.13
C ARG A 128 6.89 8.53 28.58
N HIS A 129 7.37 7.55 29.34
CA HIS A 129 6.62 6.35 29.73
C HIS A 129 5.34 6.64 30.52
N ASN A 130 5.32 7.71 31.32
CA ASN A 130 4.13 8.14 32.05
C ASN A 130 2.95 8.48 31.12
N LEU A 131 3.21 9.01 29.93
CA LEU A 131 2.18 9.34 28.94
C LEU A 131 1.76 8.12 28.10
N ALA A 132 2.53 7.06 28.11
CA ALA A 132 2.21 5.84 27.35
C ALA A 132 1.18 4.93 28.05
N ILE A 133 0.86 5.21 29.31
CA ILE A 133 0.02 4.36 30.16
C ILE A 133 -1.41 4.94 30.31
N GLU A 134 -1.60 6.20 29.93
CA GLU A 134 -2.91 6.86 29.96
C GLU A 134 -3.77 6.46 28.75
#